data_b63591334e53c6acc554d06e4b92bba9
#
_entry.id   b63591334e53c6acc554d06e4b92bba9
#
_cell.length_a   1.000
_cell.length_b   1.000
_cell.length_c   1.000
_cell.angle_alpha   90.00
_cell.angle_beta   90.00
_cell.angle_gamma   90.00
#
_symmetry.space_group_name_H-M   'P 1'
#
loop_
_entity.id
_entity.type
_entity.pdbx_description
1 polymer ?
#
loop_
_entity_poly.entity_id
_entity_poly.type
_entity_poly.pdbx_seq_one_letter_code
_entity_poly.pdbx_strand_id
1 'polypeptide(L)'
;MKFHLKIALFILIQLMGKLCYSQYLVSSTFVNTMSQISLNSLTGLALQYDVDMYKMIYNTTDVNGQPTIASGAFLVPSNPNCIDFPFSVYMHGTSLKKSNVPSYNNQEAVIGKVFSAGGYFTCMPDYIGMGQSPGLHPYIHAESEAKSAVDMVRAAREFISNTLMMVDNGELFITGYSQGGHACMATHKYIEDNNLQAEFNVVASAPCSGPYALSITMADSITSMTPYSNPGYITYMLASYQLVYGNIFNSWSEILKSPYDTIVPPFFSGTNDSLDMGQLNALLPSVVDSLIVDSVLNNFINDSVNKTHPLWQALLANDNYDWTPQKPVRMYYCTADEQVAYTNALLADSVMNANGASSVVSINSGNGLNHNDCVIPALSSAFDWFQSLKTGCATDISSNTLESKLTIYPNPSSESLNVHYSGISNLKIYSIDGKLMYEKQMDSRAIIDVFGWDSGIYLLEIIQEKSSVRQYFIKH
;
A
#
# COMPACT_ATOMS: atom_id res chain seq x y z
N MET A 1 4.82 -47.51 29.69
CA MET A 1 5.89 -46.69 29.05
C MET A 1 5.63 -46.35 27.58
N LYS A 2 5.21 -47.30 26.70
CA LYS A 2 4.95 -47.04 25.26
C LYS A 2 3.73 -46.10 24.97
N PHE A 3 2.73 -46.04 25.86
CA PHE A 3 1.54 -45.22 25.69
C PHE A 3 1.81 -43.74 26.03
N HIS A 4 2.56 -43.44 27.06
CA HIS A 4 2.93 -42.08 27.42
C HIS A 4 3.91 -41.44 26.44
N LEU A 5 4.75 -42.25 25.76
CA LEU A 5 5.66 -41.75 24.71
C LEU A 5 4.91 -41.32 23.46
N LYS A 6 3.81 -42.01 23.09
CA LYS A 6 2.96 -41.62 21.94
C LYS A 6 2.17 -40.33 22.18
N ILE A 7 1.69 -40.11 23.42
CA ILE A 7 0.99 -38.88 23.82
C ILE A 7 1.96 -37.70 23.84
N ALA A 8 3.16 -37.88 24.39
CA ALA A 8 4.19 -36.83 24.37
C ALA A 8 4.65 -36.47 22.98
N LEU A 9 4.78 -37.44 22.06
CA LEU A 9 5.13 -37.21 20.67
C LEU A 9 4.01 -36.50 19.90
N PHE A 10 2.74 -36.82 20.19
CA PHE A 10 1.59 -36.17 19.57
C PHE A 10 1.43 -34.70 20.04
N ILE A 11 1.67 -34.42 21.30
CA ILE A 11 1.69 -33.07 21.89
C ILE A 11 2.87 -32.28 21.33
N LEU A 12 4.06 -32.90 21.16
CA LEU A 12 5.22 -32.24 20.55
C LEU A 12 5.01 -31.91 19.09
N ILE A 13 4.34 -32.79 18.32
CA ILE A 13 3.97 -32.54 16.92
C ILE A 13 2.90 -31.43 16.82
N GLN A 14 1.94 -31.36 17.75
CA GLN A 14 0.98 -30.26 17.80
C GLN A 14 1.62 -28.93 18.25
N LEU A 15 2.62 -28.96 19.13
CA LEU A 15 3.41 -27.77 19.49
C LEU A 15 4.33 -27.34 18.34
N MET A 16 4.95 -28.27 17.63
CA MET A 16 5.76 -27.95 16.45
C MET A 16 4.92 -27.46 15.26
N GLY A 17 3.68 -27.93 15.12
CA GLY A 17 2.73 -27.44 14.10
C GLY A 17 2.25 -26.01 14.35
N LYS A 18 2.38 -25.47 15.56
CA LYS A 18 2.12 -24.06 15.88
C LYS A 18 3.35 -23.14 15.70
N LEU A 19 4.53 -23.68 15.41
CA LEU A 19 5.78 -22.93 15.27
C LEU A 19 6.17 -22.59 13.82
N CYS A 20 5.31 -22.85 12.86
CA CYS A 20 5.52 -22.48 11.45
C CYS A 20 4.45 -21.52 10.90
N TYR A 21 3.97 -20.57 11.70
CA TYR A 21 3.43 -19.35 11.11
C TYR A 21 4.62 -18.45 10.78
N SER A 22 4.90 -18.27 9.51
CA SER A 22 5.82 -17.25 9.05
C SER A 22 5.33 -15.91 9.61
N GLN A 23 6.07 -15.35 10.56
CA GLN A 23 5.75 -14.03 11.10
C GLN A 23 6.20 -13.01 10.06
N TYR A 24 5.25 -12.33 9.45
CA TYR A 24 5.55 -11.27 8.49
C TYR A 24 5.94 -9.97 9.20
N LEU A 25 5.24 -9.59 10.26
CA LEU A 25 5.53 -8.37 11.01
C LEU A 25 6.81 -8.53 11.84
N VAL A 26 7.81 -7.69 11.54
CA VAL A 26 9.04 -7.57 12.35
C VAL A 26 8.86 -6.52 13.44
N SER A 27 8.38 -5.34 13.06
CA SER A 27 8.09 -4.26 14.02
C SER A 27 7.14 -3.23 13.42
N SER A 28 6.45 -2.51 14.30
CA SER A 28 5.65 -1.33 13.97
C SER A 28 6.00 -0.19 14.91
N THR A 29 6.05 1.02 14.38
CA THR A 29 6.32 2.24 15.14
C THR A 29 5.30 3.29 14.77
N PHE A 30 4.58 3.84 15.76
CA PHE A 30 3.67 4.96 15.55
C PHE A 30 4.44 6.19 15.09
N VAL A 31 3.94 6.86 14.08
CA VAL A 31 4.57 8.05 13.47
C VAL A 31 3.82 9.32 13.88
N ASN A 32 2.54 9.41 13.53
CA ASN A 32 1.68 10.54 13.85
C ASN A 32 0.19 10.19 13.64
N THR A 33 -0.67 11.09 14.14
CA THR A 33 -2.09 11.13 13.78
C THR A 33 -2.35 12.37 12.93
N MET A 34 -3.15 12.23 11.87
CA MET A 34 -3.67 13.36 11.12
C MET A 34 -5.20 13.40 11.24
N SER A 35 -5.72 14.57 11.67
CA SER A 35 -7.16 14.70 11.89
C SER A 35 -7.94 14.73 10.59
N GLN A 36 -9.16 14.19 10.62
CA GLN A 36 -10.16 14.30 9.55
C GLN A 36 -10.34 15.76 9.10
N ILE A 37 -10.44 16.68 10.04
CA ILE A 37 -10.63 18.11 9.76
C ILE A 37 -9.48 18.65 8.91
N SER A 38 -8.22 18.30 9.27
CA SER A 38 -7.04 18.72 8.50
C SER A 38 -7.03 18.11 7.11
N LEU A 39 -7.38 16.82 6.97
CA LEU A 39 -7.48 16.14 5.68
C LEU A 39 -8.57 16.73 4.80
N ASN A 40 -9.76 17.00 5.36
CA ASN A 40 -10.85 17.64 4.62
C ASN A 40 -10.49 19.05 4.15
N SER A 41 -9.79 19.83 4.99
CA SER A 41 -9.31 21.17 4.62
C SER A 41 -8.26 21.13 3.51
N LEU A 42 -7.38 20.11 3.52
CA LEU A 42 -6.33 19.95 2.53
C LEU A 42 -6.87 19.49 1.17
N THR A 43 -7.85 18.58 1.17
CA THR A 43 -8.30 17.85 -0.03
C THR A 43 -9.62 18.35 -0.59
N GLY A 44 -10.44 19.04 0.21
CA GLY A 44 -11.82 19.40 -0.13
C GLY A 44 -12.80 18.22 -0.13
N LEU A 45 -12.36 17.03 0.30
CA LEU A 45 -13.19 15.82 0.39
C LEU A 45 -13.94 15.77 1.73
N ALA A 46 -15.06 15.06 1.76
CA ALA A 46 -15.80 14.76 2.99
C ALA A 46 -15.36 13.41 3.57
N LEU A 47 -14.14 13.34 4.09
CA LEU A 47 -13.57 12.14 4.69
C LEU A 47 -14.17 11.90 6.09
N GLN A 48 -14.10 10.65 6.59
CA GLN A 48 -14.89 10.24 7.75
C GLN A 48 -14.05 10.06 9.03
N TYR A 49 -12.75 9.74 8.89
CA TYR A 49 -11.93 9.30 10.02
C TYR A 49 -10.66 10.12 10.19
N ASP A 50 -10.24 10.29 11.42
CA ASP A 50 -8.84 10.60 11.73
C ASP A 50 -7.97 9.41 11.32
N VAL A 51 -6.69 9.63 11.10
CA VAL A 51 -5.78 8.59 10.61
C VAL A 51 -4.55 8.50 11.47
N ASP A 52 -4.31 7.31 12.02
CA ASP A 52 -3.06 6.94 12.66
C ASP A 52 -2.11 6.32 11.64
N MET A 53 -0.89 6.81 11.60
CA MET A 53 0.16 6.32 10.72
C MET A 53 1.20 5.54 11.51
N TYR A 54 1.53 4.35 11.03
CA TYR A 54 2.59 3.49 11.55
C TYR A 54 3.63 3.23 10.46
N LYS A 55 4.91 3.27 10.83
CA LYS A 55 5.97 2.68 10.03
C LYS A 55 6.07 1.21 10.38
N MET A 56 5.94 0.35 9.38
CA MET A 56 6.10 -1.10 9.51
C MET A 56 7.43 -1.56 8.92
N ILE A 57 8.04 -2.56 9.56
CA ILE A 57 9.11 -3.38 9.01
C ILE A 57 8.59 -4.81 8.95
N TYR A 58 8.74 -5.47 7.81
CA TYR A 58 8.19 -6.80 7.58
C TYR A 58 9.16 -7.70 6.80
N ASN A 59 9.00 -9.01 7.01
CA ASN A 59 9.75 -10.04 6.30
C ASN A 59 9.21 -10.21 4.88
N THR A 60 10.11 -10.34 3.91
CA THR A 60 9.83 -10.62 2.50
C THR A 60 11.01 -11.37 1.89
N THR A 61 11.05 -11.49 0.57
CA THR A 61 12.19 -12.06 -0.17
C THR A 61 12.76 -11.06 -1.15
N ASP A 62 14.07 -11.13 -1.38
CA ASP A 62 14.74 -10.37 -2.44
C ASP A 62 14.47 -10.97 -3.85
N VAL A 63 15.07 -10.38 -4.88
CA VAL A 63 14.90 -10.82 -6.28
C VAL A 63 15.47 -12.23 -6.56
N ASN A 64 16.27 -12.78 -5.65
CA ASN A 64 16.84 -14.12 -5.72
C ASN A 64 16.06 -15.12 -4.85
N GLY A 65 14.92 -14.69 -4.25
CA GLY A 65 14.14 -15.49 -3.32
C GLY A 65 14.77 -15.65 -1.93
N GLN A 66 15.82 -14.88 -1.61
CA GLN A 66 16.46 -14.96 -0.29
C GLN A 66 15.70 -14.09 0.73
N PRO A 67 15.59 -14.54 2.00
CA PRO A 67 14.94 -13.77 3.04
C PRO A 67 15.57 -12.37 3.19
N THR A 68 14.72 -11.35 3.24
CA THR A 68 15.09 -9.96 3.49
C THR A 68 13.97 -9.24 4.24
N ILE A 69 14.19 -7.98 4.56
CA ILE A 69 13.17 -7.11 5.14
C ILE A 69 12.79 -6.01 4.17
N ALA A 70 11.55 -5.56 4.28
CA ALA A 70 11.08 -4.34 3.67
C ALA A 70 10.39 -3.44 4.71
N SER A 71 10.11 -2.21 4.34
CA SER A 71 9.33 -1.28 5.16
C SER A 71 8.17 -0.68 4.37
N GLY A 72 7.26 -0.03 5.08
CA GLY A 72 6.14 0.70 4.49
C GLY A 72 5.38 1.52 5.51
N ALA A 73 4.51 2.40 5.04
CA ALA A 73 3.55 3.10 5.87
C ALA A 73 2.25 2.30 5.95
N PHE A 74 1.79 2.06 7.17
CA PHE A 74 0.47 1.50 7.44
C PHE A 74 -0.40 2.56 8.10
N LEU A 75 -1.56 2.80 7.52
CA LEU A 75 -2.48 3.85 7.94
C LEU A 75 -3.81 3.22 8.36
N VAL A 76 -4.28 3.64 9.53
CA VAL A 76 -5.43 3.06 10.19
C VAL A 76 -6.47 4.13 10.45
N PRO A 77 -7.75 3.91 10.10
CA PRO A 77 -8.82 4.79 10.53
C PRO A 77 -8.88 4.82 12.05
N SER A 78 -8.80 6.02 12.63
CA SER A 78 -8.90 6.22 14.07
C SER A 78 -10.34 6.56 14.42
N ASN A 79 -11.16 5.53 14.64
CA ASN A 79 -12.55 5.72 15.02
C ASN A 79 -13.06 4.57 15.89
N PRO A 80 -13.50 4.88 17.12
CA PRO A 80 -13.98 3.88 18.06
C PRO A 80 -15.31 3.19 17.68
N ASN A 81 -16.04 3.71 16.68
CA ASN A 81 -17.36 3.17 16.31
C ASN A 81 -17.30 2.10 15.22
N CYS A 82 -16.12 1.81 14.67
CA CYS A 82 -15.91 0.82 13.63
C CYS A 82 -14.59 0.10 13.82
N ILE A 83 -14.60 -1.22 13.72
CA ILE A 83 -13.40 -2.06 13.91
C ILE A 83 -13.08 -2.91 12.68
N ASP A 84 -13.99 -3.01 11.72
CA ASP A 84 -13.82 -3.78 10.50
C ASP A 84 -13.74 -2.87 9.27
N PHE A 85 -12.65 -3.01 8.51
CA PHE A 85 -12.41 -2.20 7.32
C PHE A 85 -11.83 -3.07 6.20
N PRO A 86 -12.08 -2.73 4.93
CA PRO A 86 -11.34 -3.27 3.80
C PRO A 86 -9.88 -2.81 3.82
N PHE A 87 -9.02 -3.57 3.18
CA PHE A 87 -7.67 -3.12 2.85
C PHE A 87 -7.64 -2.31 1.56
N SER A 88 -6.82 -1.26 1.54
CA SER A 88 -6.31 -0.66 0.31
C SER A 88 -4.79 -0.74 0.28
N VAL A 89 -4.22 -0.97 -0.90
CA VAL A 89 -2.79 -0.85 -1.14
C VAL A 89 -2.58 0.30 -2.10
N TYR A 90 -1.80 1.29 -1.67
CA TYR A 90 -1.31 2.35 -2.56
C TYR A 90 0.16 2.12 -2.86
N MET A 91 0.47 1.91 -4.13
CA MET A 91 1.81 1.74 -4.66
C MET A 91 2.36 3.09 -5.09
N HIS A 92 3.49 3.53 -4.47
CA HIS A 92 4.03 4.86 -4.71
C HIS A 92 4.78 4.99 -6.04
N GLY A 93 4.94 6.24 -6.51
CA GLY A 93 5.67 6.57 -7.73
C GLY A 93 7.19 6.44 -7.59
N THR A 94 7.92 6.76 -8.67
CA THR A 94 9.37 6.62 -8.73
C THR A 94 10.10 7.48 -7.71
N SER A 95 10.93 6.87 -6.90
CA SER A 95 11.85 7.52 -5.98
C SER A 95 13.24 6.92 -6.11
N LEU A 96 14.29 7.78 -6.01
CA LEU A 96 15.68 7.37 -6.03
C LEU A 96 16.33 7.43 -4.64
N LYS A 97 15.87 8.35 -3.79
CA LYS A 97 16.32 8.46 -2.39
C LYS A 97 15.62 7.42 -1.54
N LYS A 98 16.39 6.63 -0.80
CA LYS A 98 15.85 5.58 0.08
C LYS A 98 14.87 6.11 1.13
N SER A 99 15.10 7.31 1.66
CA SER A 99 14.22 7.94 2.67
C SER A 99 13.03 8.70 2.07
N ASN A 100 12.98 8.92 0.75
CA ASN A 100 11.84 9.60 0.13
C ASN A 100 10.72 8.62 -0.24
N VAL A 101 10.18 7.95 0.77
CA VAL A 101 9.17 6.89 0.67
C VAL A 101 8.09 7.06 1.74
N PRO A 102 6.92 6.41 1.59
CA PRO A 102 5.78 6.61 2.49
C PRO A 102 6.07 6.37 3.97
N SER A 103 6.89 5.38 4.33
CA SER A 103 7.20 5.08 5.74
C SER A 103 7.95 6.21 6.47
N TYR A 104 8.55 7.13 5.74
CA TYR A 104 9.15 8.35 6.27
C TYR A 104 8.22 9.57 6.21
N ASN A 105 6.91 9.32 5.98
CA ASN A 105 5.89 10.37 5.91
C ASN A 105 6.20 11.43 4.84
N ASN A 106 6.65 10.97 3.66
CA ASN A 106 6.90 11.84 2.53
C ASN A 106 5.58 12.42 1.97
N GLN A 107 5.68 13.22 0.90
CA GLN A 107 4.52 13.89 0.32
C GLN A 107 3.44 12.89 -0.17
N GLU A 108 3.83 11.73 -0.71
CA GLU A 108 2.87 10.73 -1.18
C GLU A 108 2.10 10.03 -0.04
N ALA A 109 2.61 10.06 1.20
CA ALA A 109 1.89 9.50 2.34
C ALA A 109 0.51 10.16 2.58
N VAL A 110 0.29 11.37 2.06
CA VAL A 110 -1.02 12.05 2.11
C VAL A 110 -2.08 11.25 1.33
N ILE A 111 -1.71 10.63 0.22
CA ILE A 111 -2.64 9.82 -0.58
C ILE A 111 -3.18 8.64 0.24
N GLY A 112 -2.30 7.90 0.89
CA GLY A 112 -2.72 6.82 1.78
C GLY A 112 -3.58 7.30 2.95
N LYS A 113 -3.29 8.48 3.50
CA LYS A 113 -4.13 9.10 4.55
C LYS A 113 -5.54 9.39 4.05
N VAL A 114 -5.70 9.82 2.79
CA VAL A 114 -7.02 10.02 2.17
C VAL A 114 -7.78 8.70 2.09
N PHE A 115 -7.15 7.63 1.60
CA PHE A 115 -7.79 6.31 1.55
C PHE A 115 -8.16 5.83 2.95
N SER A 116 -7.25 5.93 3.92
CA SER A 116 -7.52 5.51 5.29
C SER A 116 -8.64 6.34 5.93
N ALA A 117 -8.64 7.67 5.76
CA ALA A 117 -9.73 8.54 6.24
C ALA A 117 -11.06 8.28 5.51
N GLY A 118 -11.03 7.69 4.34
CA GLY A 118 -12.18 7.18 3.59
C GLY A 118 -12.66 5.81 4.07
N GLY A 119 -12.03 5.21 5.09
CA GLY A 119 -12.43 3.94 5.71
C GLY A 119 -11.75 2.71 5.12
N TYR A 120 -10.42 2.74 5.01
CA TYR A 120 -9.58 1.59 4.63
C TYR A 120 -8.42 1.43 5.60
N PHE A 121 -8.01 0.20 5.86
CA PHE A 121 -6.65 -0.09 6.28
C PHE A 121 -5.74 0.09 5.07
N THR A 122 -4.87 1.09 5.07
CA THR A 122 -4.08 1.43 3.89
C THR A 122 -2.63 1.02 4.07
N CYS A 123 -2.16 0.10 3.23
CA CYS A 123 -0.77 -0.27 3.11
C CYS A 123 -0.09 0.53 2.01
N MET A 124 1.08 1.09 2.29
CA MET A 124 1.94 1.78 1.34
C MET A 124 3.34 1.17 1.44
N PRO A 125 3.64 0.07 0.72
CA PRO A 125 4.98 -0.51 0.75
C PRO A 125 6.01 0.45 0.16
N ASP A 126 7.20 0.53 0.79
CA ASP A 126 8.32 1.32 0.28
C ASP A 126 9.07 0.61 -0.87
N TYR A 127 8.73 -0.65 -1.13
CA TYR A 127 9.43 -1.64 -1.97
C TYR A 127 10.76 -2.13 -1.38
N ILE A 128 11.25 -3.30 -1.88
CA ILE A 128 12.58 -3.77 -1.53
C ILE A 128 13.65 -2.83 -2.11
N GLY A 129 14.77 -2.69 -1.40
CA GLY A 129 15.83 -1.74 -1.75
C GLY A 129 15.53 -0.27 -1.37
N MET A 130 14.31 0.04 -0.92
CA MET A 130 13.90 1.38 -0.44
C MET A 130 13.59 1.35 1.07
N GLY A 131 13.46 2.51 1.69
CA GLY A 131 13.20 2.63 3.11
C GLY A 131 14.23 1.92 3.97
N GLN A 132 13.79 0.95 4.77
CA GLN A 132 14.67 0.12 5.62
C GLN A 132 15.20 -1.13 4.91
N SER A 133 14.76 -1.41 3.69
CA SER A 133 15.25 -2.57 2.93
C SER A 133 16.69 -2.36 2.46
N PRO A 134 17.58 -3.37 2.57
CA PRO A 134 18.94 -3.26 2.07
C PRO A 134 19.00 -3.30 0.54
N GLY A 135 20.12 -2.84 -0.01
CA GLY A 135 20.45 -2.95 -1.43
C GLY A 135 19.80 -1.90 -2.32
N LEU A 136 19.92 -2.10 -3.64
CA LEU A 136 19.31 -1.28 -4.67
C LEU A 136 17.86 -1.72 -4.91
N HIS A 137 16.98 -0.76 -5.16
CA HIS A 137 15.59 -1.03 -5.55
C HIS A 137 15.54 -1.64 -6.97
N PRO A 138 14.89 -2.82 -7.13
CA PRO A 138 14.63 -3.40 -8.45
C PRO A 138 13.46 -2.69 -9.13
N TYR A 139 13.73 -1.49 -9.62
CA TYR A 139 12.79 -0.56 -10.24
C TYR A 139 12.06 -1.19 -11.44
N ILE A 140 10.71 -1.09 -11.47
CA ILE A 140 9.87 -1.69 -12.52
C ILE A 140 10.11 -3.20 -12.67
N HIS A 141 10.35 -3.90 -11.56
CA HIS A 141 10.40 -5.35 -11.52
C HIS A 141 9.11 -5.89 -10.91
N ALA A 142 8.23 -6.40 -11.75
CA ALA A 142 6.84 -6.75 -11.43
C ALA A 142 6.71 -7.67 -10.21
N GLU A 143 7.51 -8.75 -10.14
CA GLU A 143 7.42 -9.73 -9.06
C GLU A 143 7.82 -9.12 -7.70
N SER A 144 8.90 -8.34 -7.63
CA SER A 144 9.35 -7.77 -6.36
C SER A 144 8.44 -6.65 -5.86
N GLU A 145 7.84 -5.86 -6.77
CA GLU A 145 6.83 -4.86 -6.42
C GLU A 145 5.59 -5.55 -5.84
N ALA A 146 5.09 -6.59 -6.50
CA ALA A 146 3.94 -7.36 -6.06
C ALA A 146 4.16 -8.06 -4.70
N LYS A 147 5.32 -8.72 -4.51
CA LYS A 147 5.69 -9.34 -3.24
C LYS A 147 5.76 -8.33 -2.10
N SER A 148 6.31 -7.15 -2.35
CA SER A 148 6.34 -6.09 -1.34
C SER A 148 4.94 -5.71 -0.86
N ALA A 149 3.96 -5.68 -1.76
CA ALA A 149 2.57 -5.38 -1.44
C ALA A 149 1.89 -6.50 -0.63
N VAL A 150 1.94 -7.74 -1.13
CA VAL A 150 1.23 -8.86 -0.48
C VAL A 150 1.82 -9.19 0.89
N ASP A 151 3.14 -9.14 1.05
CA ASP A 151 3.79 -9.42 2.33
C ASP A 151 3.54 -8.29 3.33
N MET A 152 3.42 -7.03 2.89
CA MET A 152 3.01 -5.93 3.76
C MET A 152 1.57 -6.09 4.25
N VAL A 153 0.63 -6.53 3.39
CA VAL A 153 -0.76 -6.79 3.81
C VAL A 153 -0.80 -7.92 4.85
N ARG A 154 0.01 -8.98 4.70
CA ARG A 154 0.14 -10.05 5.70
C ARG A 154 0.63 -9.50 7.05
N ALA A 155 1.69 -8.68 7.04
CA ALA A 155 2.20 -8.04 8.23
C ALA A 155 1.17 -7.09 8.89
N ALA A 156 0.42 -6.35 8.08
CA ALA A 156 -0.62 -5.46 8.57
C ALA A 156 -1.78 -6.24 9.21
N ARG A 157 -2.18 -7.39 8.65
CA ARG A 157 -3.16 -8.31 9.25
C ARG A 157 -2.70 -8.84 10.62
N GLU A 158 -1.43 -9.19 10.75
CA GLU A 158 -0.84 -9.58 12.05
C GLU A 158 -0.93 -8.41 13.05
N PHE A 159 -0.65 -7.18 12.62
CA PHE A 159 -0.68 -6.01 13.47
C PHE A 159 -2.08 -5.64 13.93
N ILE A 160 -3.07 -5.56 13.03
CA ILE A 160 -4.43 -5.18 13.40
C ILE A 160 -5.07 -6.19 14.35
N SER A 161 -4.85 -7.50 14.12
CA SER A 161 -5.42 -8.55 14.96
C SER A 161 -4.75 -8.66 16.33
N ASN A 162 -3.43 -8.50 16.40
CA ASN A 162 -2.67 -8.75 17.63
C ASN A 162 -2.49 -7.49 18.49
N THR A 163 -2.53 -6.29 17.89
CA THR A 163 -2.21 -5.03 18.56
C THR A 163 -3.40 -4.08 18.64
N LEU A 164 -4.13 -3.91 17.51
CA LEU A 164 -5.22 -2.95 17.46
C LEU A 164 -6.58 -3.58 17.76
N MET A 165 -6.68 -4.91 17.79
CA MET A 165 -7.94 -5.65 17.96
C MET A 165 -9.00 -5.25 16.93
N MET A 166 -8.56 -4.98 15.71
CA MET A 166 -9.41 -4.63 14.57
C MET A 166 -9.51 -5.80 13.59
N VAL A 167 -10.46 -5.75 12.68
CA VAL A 167 -10.82 -6.87 11.79
C VAL A 167 -10.67 -6.44 10.34
N ASP A 168 -9.99 -7.27 9.53
CA ASP A 168 -10.03 -7.23 8.07
C ASP A 168 -11.37 -7.81 7.59
N ASN A 169 -12.18 -7.03 6.87
CA ASN A 169 -13.44 -7.51 6.31
C ASN A 169 -13.26 -8.44 5.09
N GLY A 170 -12.02 -8.65 4.68
CA GLY A 170 -11.64 -9.55 3.59
C GLY A 170 -11.63 -8.90 2.21
N GLU A 171 -11.98 -7.64 2.05
CA GLU A 171 -11.92 -6.91 0.77
C GLU A 171 -10.55 -6.27 0.58
N LEU A 172 -9.99 -6.40 -0.64
CA LEU A 172 -8.74 -5.76 -1.02
C LEU A 172 -8.94 -4.88 -2.26
N PHE A 173 -8.48 -3.65 -2.16
CA PHE A 173 -8.43 -2.67 -3.25
C PHE A 173 -6.98 -2.29 -3.52
N ILE A 174 -6.57 -2.19 -4.80
CA ILE A 174 -5.18 -1.93 -5.17
C ILE A 174 -5.13 -0.74 -6.12
N THR A 175 -4.31 0.26 -5.81
CA THR A 175 -4.08 1.42 -6.67
C THR A 175 -2.64 1.88 -6.59
N GLY A 176 -2.24 2.77 -7.47
CA GLY A 176 -0.92 3.37 -7.51
C GLY A 176 -0.75 4.23 -8.75
N TYR A 177 0.24 5.12 -8.73
CA TYR A 177 0.49 6.07 -9.78
C TYR A 177 1.88 5.93 -10.40
N SER A 178 2.01 6.07 -11.72
CA SER A 178 3.30 5.99 -12.43
C SER A 178 3.96 4.62 -12.25
N GLN A 179 5.17 4.51 -11.68
CA GLN A 179 5.73 3.22 -11.23
C GLN A 179 4.70 2.47 -10.38
N GLY A 180 4.01 3.17 -9.49
CA GLY A 180 2.96 2.56 -8.66
C GLY A 180 1.77 2.02 -9.47
N GLY A 181 1.49 2.59 -10.63
CA GLY A 181 0.51 2.04 -11.58
C GLY A 181 0.95 0.69 -12.14
N HIS A 182 2.23 0.57 -12.52
CA HIS A 182 2.83 -0.70 -12.92
C HIS A 182 2.77 -1.71 -11.76
N ALA A 183 3.21 -1.33 -10.57
CA ALA A 183 3.21 -2.16 -9.38
C ALA A 183 1.79 -2.60 -8.95
N CYS A 184 0.79 -1.74 -9.11
CA CYS A 184 -0.62 -2.06 -8.89
C CYS A 184 -1.08 -3.18 -9.83
N MET A 185 -0.82 -3.06 -11.13
CA MET A 185 -1.17 -4.08 -12.12
C MET A 185 -0.42 -5.39 -11.85
N ALA A 186 0.90 -5.29 -11.56
CA ALA A 186 1.73 -6.43 -11.20
C ALA A 186 1.21 -7.16 -9.95
N THR A 187 0.77 -6.43 -8.93
CA THR A 187 0.24 -7.02 -7.70
C THR A 187 -1.06 -7.78 -7.96
N HIS A 188 -1.98 -7.21 -8.72
CA HIS A 188 -3.23 -7.89 -9.07
C HIS A 188 -2.94 -9.18 -9.87
N LYS A 189 -2.12 -9.07 -10.92
CA LYS A 189 -1.70 -10.21 -11.73
C LYS A 189 -1.00 -11.27 -10.89
N TYR A 190 -0.07 -10.90 -10.01
CA TYR A 190 0.65 -11.82 -9.12
C TYR A 190 -0.29 -12.60 -8.20
N ILE A 191 -1.31 -11.94 -7.62
CA ILE A 191 -2.30 -12.60 -6.76
C ILE A 191 -3.06 -13.68 -7.55
N GLU A 192 -3.46 -13.40 -8.79
CA GLU A 192 -4.19 -14.35 -9.61
C GLU A 192 -3.29 -15.48 -10.15
N ASP A 193 -2.12 -15.17 -10.68
CA ASP A 193 -1.17 -16.14 -11.22
C ASP A 193 -0.68 -17.16 -10.17
N ASN A 194 -0.57 -16.74 -8.91
CA ASN A 194 -0.12 -17.58 -7.80
C ASN A 194 -1.28 -18.22 -7.00
N ASN A 195 -2.52 -18.11 -7.49
CA ASN A 195 -3.73 -18.66 -6.85
C ASN A 195 -3.93 -18.18 -5.40
N LEU A 196 -3.64 -16.90 -5.15
CA LEU A 196 -3.75 -16.27 -3.83
C LEU A 196 -5.12 -15.61 -3.58
N GLN A 197 -6.11 -15.78 -4.47
CA GLN A 197 -7.42 -15.12 -4.40
C GLN A 197 -8.22 -15.48 -3.14
N ALA A 198 -7.97 -16.65 -2.56
CA ALA A 198 -8.59 -17.06 -1.30
C ALA A 198 -8.02 -16.29 -0.08
N GLU A 199 -6.76 -15.86 -0.17
CA GLU A 199 -6.10 -15.03 0.86
C GLU A 199 -6.33 -13.54 0.60
N PHE A 200 -6.29 -13.12 -0.67
CA PHE A 200 -6.43 -11.74 -1.11
C PHE A 200 -7.62 -11.60 -2.05
N ASN A 201 -8.81 -11.36 -1.49
CA ASN A 201 -10.00 -11.12 -2.30
C ASN A 201 -9.94 -9.72 -2.91
N VAL A 202 -9.27 -9.59 -4.05
CA VAL A 202 -9.24 -8.34 -4.81
C VAL A 202 -10.66 -7.99 -5.27
N VAL A 203 -11.20 -6.89 -4.79
CA VAL A 203 -12.50 -6.36 -5.23
C VAL A 203 -12.34 -5.57 -6.53
N ALA A 204 -11.31 -4.73 -6.58
CA ALA A 204 -10.97 -3.92 -7.74
C ALA A 204 -9.51 -3.45 -7.70
N SER A 205 -8.93 -3.20 -8.88
CA SER A 205 -7.66 -2.50 -9.01
C SER A 205 -7.78 -1.29 -9.93
N ALA A 206 -7.10 -0.20 -9.53
CA ALA A 206 -7.11 1.09 -10.20
C ALA A 206 -5.67 1.55 -10.51
N PRO A 207 -4.96 0.91 -11.46
CA PRO A 207 -3.65 1.37 -11.87
C PRO A 207 -3.75 2.70 -12.63
N CYS A 208 -2.96 3.71 -12.23
CA CYS A 208 -2.99 5.07 -12.79
C CYS A 208 -1.68 5.39 -13.50
N SER A 209 -1.75 5.85 -14.75
CA SER A 209 -0.61 6.31 -15.59
C SER A 209 0.62 5.41 -15.50
N GLY A 210 0.43 4.08 -15.51
CA GLY A 210 1.50 3.10 -15.35
C GLY A 210 2.06 2.60 -16.69
N PRO A 211 3.37 2.25 -16.74
CA PRO A 211 3.99 1.65 -17.93
C PRO A 211 3.71 0.15 -17.98
N TYR A 212 2.52 -0.26 -18.44
CA TYR A 212 2.08 -1.67 -18.44
C TYR A 212 2.70 -2.51 -19.54
N ALA A 213 3.04 -1.88 -20.69
CA ALA A 213 3.58 -2.51 -21.89
C ALA A 213 5.00 -2.01 -22.16
N LEU A 214 5.95 -2.45 -21.35
CA LEU A 214 7.35 -2.04 -21.40
C LEU A 214 8.00 -2.41 -22.72
N SER A 215 7.77 -3.65 -23.18
CA SER A 215 8.36 -4.21 -24.40
C SER A 215 7.69 -3.74 -25.71
N ILE A 216 6.66 -2.90 -25.61
CA ILE A 216 5.95 -2.33 -26.79
C ILE A 216 5.91 -0.81 -26.63
N THR A 217 4.91 -0.30 -25.91
CA THR A 217 4.64 1.14 -25.86
C THR A 217 5.78 1.96 -25.29
N MET A 218 6.41 1.49 -24.20
CA MET A 218 7.51 2.24 -23.60
C MET A 218 8.79 2.12 -24.42
N ALA A 219 9.12 0.93 -24.92
CA ALA A 219 10.25 0.76 -25.82
C ALA A 219 10.14 1.61 -27.09
N ASP A 220 8.97 1.63 -27.74
CA ASP A 220 8.71 2.46 -28.92
C ASP A 220 8.84 3.96 -28.60
N SER A 221 8.30 4.41 -27.47
CA SER A 221 8.39 5.82 -27.04
C SER A 221 9.85 6.25 -26.82
N ILE A 222 10.66 5.41 -26.15
CA ILE A 222 12.06 5.70 -25.84
C ILE A 222 12.92 5.63 -27.10
N THR A 223 12.70 4.64 -27.98
CA THR A 223 13.48 4.44 -29.20
C THR A 223 13.04 5.30 -30.38
N SER A 224 11.98 6.09 -30.26
CA SER A 224 11.51 7.03 -31.28
C SER A 224 12.49 8.14 -31.61
N MET A 225 13.60 8.26 -30.88
CA MET A 225 14.64 9.31 -30.98
C MET A 225 14.09 10.73 -30.76
N THR A 226 12.91 10.85 -30.17
CA THR A 226 12.38 12.14 -29.71
C THR A 226 12.92 12.44 -28.29
N PRO A 227 13.01 13.72 -27.90
CA PRO A 227 13.38 14.05 -26.53
C PRO A 227 12.44 13.41 -25.51
N TYR A 228 13.02 12.71 -24.54
CA TYR A 228 12.32 12.11 -23.41
C TYR A 228 12.58 12.93 -22.14
N SER A 229 11.53 13.26 -21.41
CA SER A 229 11.59 14.20 -20.28
C SER A 229 12.39 13.66 -19.09
N ASN A 230 12.45 12.33 -18.93
CA ASN A 230 13.04 11.67 -17.74
C ASN A 230 14.04 10.57 -18.13
N PRO A 231 15.18 10.91 -18.76
CA PRO A 231 16.18 9.91 -19.19
C PRO A 231 16.77 9.10 -18.02
N GLY A 232 16.70 9.61 -16.79
CA GLY A 232 17.10 8.88 -15.59
C GLY A 232 16.31 7.59 -15.36
N TYR A 233 15.06 7.49 -15.82
CA TYR A 233 14.29 6.25 -15.72
C TYR A 233 14.90 5.12 -16.55
N ILE A 234 15.49 5.43 -17.69
CA ILE A 234 16.18 4.45 -18.53
C ILE A 234 17.38 3.87 -17.78
N THR A 235 18.20 4.73 -17.16
CA THR A 235 19.37 4.29 -16.40
C THR A 235 18.99 3.54 -15.13
N TYR A 236 17.87 3.91 -14.49
CA TYR A 236 17.35 3.19 -13.32
C TYR A 236 16.87 1.79 -13.70
N MET A 237 16.12 1.66 -14.78
CA MET A 237 15.70 0.37 -15.31
C MET A 237 16.90 -0.51 -15.67
N LEU A 238 17.93 0.04 -16.33
CA LEU A 238 19.16 -0.69 -16.65
C LEU A 238 19.87 -1.19 -15.39
N ALA A 239 20.03 -0.35 -14.37
CA ALA A 239 20.62 -0.72 -13.08
C ALA A 239 19.80 -1.84 -12.39
N SER A 240 18.50 -1.68 -12.39
CA SER A 240 17.56 -2.66 -11.82
C SER A 240 17.63 -4.01 -12.53
N TYR A 241 17.53 -4.01 -13.84
CA TYR A 241 17.54 -5.26 -14.61
C TYR A 241 18.90 -5.95 -14.60
N GLN A 242 20.00 -5.18 -14.51
CA GLN A 242 21.31 -5.77 -14.23
C GLN A 242 21.35 -6.44 -12.85
N LEU A 243 20.76 -5.82 -11.83
CA LEU A 243 20.64 -6.42 -10.50
C LEU A 243 19.83 -7.73 -10.52
N VAL A 244 18.71 -7.73 -11.25
CA VAL A 244 17.75 -8.87 -11.25
C VAL A 244 18.24 -10.01 -12.14
N TYR A 245 18.66 -9.71 -13.37
CA TYR A 245 18.93 -10.72 -14.40
C TYR A 245 20.44 -11.01 -14.59
N GLY A 246 21.31 -10.05 -14.22
CA GLY A 246 22.75 -10.22 -14.22
C GLY A 246 23.42 -10.30 -15.60
N ASN A 247 22.67 -10.10 -16.69
CA ASN A 247 23.12 -10.30 -18.06
C ASN A 247 22.85 -9.12 -19.01
N ILE A 248 22.54 -7.94 -18.46
CA ILE A 248 22.23 -6.75 -19.26
C ILE A 248 23.52 -6.08 -19.73
N PHE A 249 24.52 -5.94 -18.85
CA PHE A 249 25.87 -5.41 -19.14
C PHE A 249 26.86 -5.90 -18.06
N ASN A 250 28.16 -5.88 -18.37
CA ASN A 250 29.20 -6.19 -17.37
C ASN A 250 29.76 -4.90 -16.72
N SER A 251 29.76 -3.80 -17.45
CA SER A 251 30.19 -2.49 -16.94
C SER A 251 29.36 -1.37 -17.57
N TRP A 252 29.22 -0.25 -16.86
CA TRP A 252 28.49 0.90 -17.37
C TRP A 252 29.01 1.45 -18.70
N SER A 253 30.32 1.35 -18.95
CA SER A 253 30.96 1.78 -20.20
C SER A 253 30.59 0.90 -21.41
N GLU A 254 30.05 -0.30 -21.20
CA GLU A 254 29.54 -1.13 -22.30
C GLU A 254 28.17 -0.63 -22.80
N ILE A 255 27.40 0.05 -21.95
CA ILE A 255 26.03 0.44 -22.25
C ILE A 255 25.82 1.95 -22.34
N LEU A 256 26.56 2.74 -21.57
CA LEU A 256 26.47 4.21 -21.56
C LEU A 256 27.69 4.85 -22.23
N LYS A 257 27.44 5.90 -23.01
CA LYS A 257 28.49 6.76 -23.57
C LYS A 257 29.19 7.56 -22.46
N SER A 258 30.50 7.85 -22.65
CA SER A 258 31.21 8.81 -21.81
C SER A 258 30.61 10.22 -22.00
N PRO A 259 30.39 11.04 -20.91
CA PRO A 259 30.82 10.79 -19.52
C PRO A 259 29.78 10.08 -18.65
N TYR A 260 28.64 9.63 -19.20
CA TYR A 260 27.49 9.11 -18.44
C TYR A 260 27.81 7.78 -17.74
N ASP A 261 28.73 6.99 -18.29
CA ASP A 261 29.25 5.75 -17.68
C ASP A 261 29.94 5.97 -16.33
N THR A 262 30.37 7.20 -16.03
CA THR A 262 30.94 7.60 -14.72
C THR A 262 29.99 8.44 -13.87
N ILE A 263 29.07 9.18 -14.50
CA ILE A 263 28.09 10.03 -13.82
C ILE A 263 26.97 9.19 -13.16
N VAL A 264 26.49 8.17 -13.86
CA VAL A 264 25.29 7.39 -13.48
C VAL A 264 25.51 6.45 -12.27
N PRO A 265 26.61 5.68 -12.16
CA PRO A 265 26.77 4.65 -11.12
C PRO A 265 26.57 5.12 -9.67
N PRO A 266 27.00 6.32 -9.25
CA PRO A 266 26.80 6.80 -7.89
C PRO A 266 25.34 6.89 -7.45
N PHE A 267 24.41 7.10 -8.39
CA PHE A 267 22.96 7.16 -8.10
C PHE A 267 22.38 5.79 -7.74
N PHE A 268 23.00 4.71 -8.16
CA PHE A 268 22.51 3.33 -8.02
C PHE A 268 23.41 2.48 -7.09
N SER A 269 24.02 3.10 -6.09
CA SER A 269 24.89 2.41 -5.12
C SER A 269 24.14 1.47 -4.15
N GLY A 270 22.80 1.54 -4.10
CA GLY A 270 21.98 0.81 -3.12
C GLY A 270 21.99 1.43 -1.72
N THR A 271 22.76 2.48 -1.50
CA THR A 271 22.82 3.24 -0.23
C THR A 271 22.54 4.74 -0.42
N ASN A 272 22.09 5.11 -1.64
CA ASN A 272 21.87 6.51 -1.99
C ASN A 272 20.71 7.11 -1.21
N ASP A 273 20.97 8.20 -0.47
CA ASP A 273 19.97 8.98 0.25
C ASP A 273 20.11 10.50 0.06
N SER A 274 21.00 10.91 -0.83
CA SER A 274 21.30 12.33 -1.10
C SER A 274 20.97 12.76 -2.53
N LEU A 275 21.15 11.85 -3.50
CA LEU A 275 20.93 12.13 -4.92
C LEU A 275 19.50 11.77 -5.32
N ASP A 276 18.85 12.64 -6.08
CA ASP A 276 17.45 12.43 -6.52
C ASP A 276 17.32 12.35 -8.05
N MET A 277 16.13 11.98 -8.50
CA MET A 277 15.82 11.79 -9.92
C MET A 277 15.94 13.10 -10.72
N GLY A 278 15.60 14.24 -10.10
CA GLY A 278 15.74 15.55 -10.75
C GLY A 278 17.20 15.89 -11.02
N GLN A 279 18.10 15.61 -10.07
CA GLN A 279 19.55 15.77 -10.25
C GLN A 279 20.08 14.86 -11.35
N LEU A 280 19.65 13.60 -11.39
CA LEU A 280 20.05 12.66 -12.43
C LEU A 280 19.58 13.13 -13.82
N ASN A 281 18.31 13.47 -13.97
CA ASN A 281 17.76 13.95 -15.23
C ASN A 281 18.46 15.22 -15.75
N ALA A 282 18.86 16.14 -14.85
CA ALA A 282 19.59 17.34 -15.22
C ALA A 282 21.00 17.09 -15.77
N LEU A 283 21.58 15.92 -15.49
CA LEU A 283 22.92 15.53 -15.96
C LEU A 283 22.88 14.70 -17.24
N LEU A 284 21.73 14.19 -17.63
CA LEU A 284 21.57 13.27 -18.74
C LEU A 284 21.02 13.96 -20.00
N PRO A 285 21.37 13.49 -21.21
CA PRO A 285 20.78 13.97 -22.45
C PRO A 285 19.33 13.47 -22.58
N SER A 286 18.46 14.28 -23.15
CA SER A 286 17.07 13.92 -23.36
C SER A 286 16.84 12.91 -24.49
N VAL A 287 17.78 12.74 -25.39
CA VAL A 287 17.65 11.80 -26.52
C VAL A 287 18.50 10.56 -26.26
N VAL A 288 17.89 9.39 -26.43
CA VAL A 288 18.48 8.11 -26.03
C VAL A 288 19.77 7.76 -26.79
N ASP A 289 19.88 8.16 -28.06
CA ASP A 289 21.10 7.93 -28.87
C ASP A 289 22.31 8.68 -28.35
N SER A 290 22.12 9.80 -27.65
CA SER A 290 23.19 10.54 -26.99
C SER A 290 23.64 9.93 -25.66
N LEU A 291 22.83 9.03 -25.11
CA LEU A 291 23.06 8.36 -23.80
C LEU A 291 23.63 6.95 -23.96
N ILE A 292 23.05 6.16 -24.83
CA ILE A 292 23.37 4.73 -25.02
C ILE A 292 24.43 4.54 -26.08
N VAL A 293 25.34 3.60 -25.90
CA VAL A 293 26.36 3.22 -26.88
C VAL A 293 25.69 2.76 -28.18
N ASP A 294 26.13 3.30 -29.32
CA ASP A 294 25.49 3.11 -30.63
C ASP A 294 25.31 1.64 -31.01
N SER A 295 26.28 0.79 -30.77
CA SER A 295 26.20 -0.63 -31.08
C SER A 295 25.14 -1.34 -30.22
N VAL A 296 25.00 -0.96 -28.96
CA VAL A 296 23.96 -1.52 -28.06
C VAL A 296 22.59 -1.08 -28.50
N LEU A 297 22.41 0.22 -28.75
CA LEU A 297 21.11 0.78 -29.19
C LEU A 297 20.68 0.20 -30.53
N ASN A 298 21.60 0.11 -31.52
CA ASN A 298 21.29 -0.47 -32.81
C ASN A 298 20.95 -1.97 -32.71
N ASN A 299 21.68 -2.74 -31.89
CA ASN A 299 21.37 -4.15 -31.66
C ASN A 299 19.95 -4.32 -31.00
N PHE A 300 19.66 -3.49 -30.03
CA PHE A 300 18.34 -3.50 -29.38
C PHE A 300 17.21 -3.17 -30.39
N ILE A 301 17.36 -2.12 -31.19
CA ILE A 301 16.35 -1.71 -32.19
C ILE A 301 16.19 -2.78 -33.28
N ASN A 302 17.29 -3.31 -33.82
CA ASN A 302 17.27 -4.32 -34.87
C ASN A 302 16.66 -5.65 -34.42
N ASP A 303 16.68 -5.93 -33.11
CA ASP A 303 16.07 -7.15 -32.52
C ASP A 303 14.62 -6.94 -32.05
N SER A 304 14.00 -5.82 -32.36
CA SER A 304 12.64 -5.48 -31.93
C SER A 304 11.56 -6.49 -32.35
N VAL A 305 11.78 -7.23 -33.45
CA VAL A 305 10.87 -8.28 -33.92
C VAL A 305 11.09 -9.61 -33.18
N ASN A 306 12.35 -10.04 -33.05
CA ASN A 306 12.67 -11.35 -32.45
C ASN A 306 12.75 -11.27 -30.91
N LYS A 307 13.13 -10.08 -30.39
CA LYS A 307 13.22 -9.80 -28.95
C LYS A 307 14.11 -10.81 -28.18
N THR A 308 15.23 -11.22 -28.78
CA THR A 308 16.18 -12.18 -28.21
C THR A 308 17.27 -11.54 -27.35
N HIS A 309 17.50 -10.23 -27.52
CA HIS A 309 18.47 -9.49 -26.72
C HIS A 309 18.06 -9.49 -25.23
N PRO A 310 19.01 -9.66 -24.27
CA PRO A 310 18.70 -9.74 -22.85
C PRO A 310 17.79 -8.63 -22.32
N LEU A 311 17.97 -7.39 -22.77
CA LEU A 311 17.12 -6.29 -22.38
C LEU A 311 15.67 -6.46 -22.87
N TRP A 312 15.43 -6.99 -24.08
CA TRP A 312 14.08 -7.32 -24.56
C TRP A 312 13.43 -8.39 -23.69
N GLN A 313 14.19 -9.43 -23.32
CA GLN A 313 13.68 -10.49 -22.44
C GLN A 313 13.32 -9.96 -21.05
N ALA A 314 14.13 -9.02 -20.51
CA ALA A 314 13.83 -8.37 -19.26
C ALA A 314 12.56 -7.49 -19.33
N LEU A 315 12.38 -6.72 -20.41
CA LEU A 315 11.14 -5.94 -20.62
C LEU A 315 9.91 -6.83 -20.71
N LEU A 316 9.98 -7.90 -21.51
CA LEU A 316 8.88 -8.89 -21.64
C LEU A 316 8.50 -9.55 -20.31
N ALA A 317 9.50 -9.87 -19.48
CA ALA A 317 9.27 -10.50 -18.18
C ALA A 317 8.55 -9.57 -17.19
N ASN A 318 8.56 -8.26 -17.44
CA ASN A 318 7.93 -7.25 -16.60
C ASN A 318 6.72 -6.57 -17.26
N ASP A 319 6.28 -7.05 -18.41
CA ASP A 319 5.03 -6.60 -19.03
C ASP A 319 3.82 -7.07 -18.20
N ASN A 320 2.87 -6.15 -18.00
CA ASN A 320 1.66 -6.40 -17.22
C ASN A 320 0.38 -6.12 -18.01
N TYR A 321 0.44 -6.03 -19.34
CA TYR A 321 -0.70 -5.69 -20.20
C TYR A 321 -1.38 -6.91 -20.83
N ASP A 322 -0.72 -8.05 -20.92
CA ASP A 322 -1.21 -9.25 -21.63
C ASP A 322 -1.55 -10.38 -20.64
N TRP A 323 -2.75 -10.30 -20.09
CA TRP A 323 -3.33 -11.33 -19.21
C TRP A 323 -4.85 -11.15 -19.11
N THR A 324 -5.55 -12.03 -18.38
CA THR A 324 -7.03 -11.99 -18.26
C THR A 324 -7.44 -11.82 -16.81
N PRO A 325 -7.57 -10.57 -16.31
CA PRO A 325 -8.01 -10.33 -14.95
C PRO A 325 -9.41 -10.90 -14.67
N GLN A 326 -9.55 -11.57 -13.53
CA GLN A 326 -10.82 -12.14 -13.06
C GLN A 326 -11.65 -11.09 -12.28
N LYS A 327 -11.02 -10.00 -11.86
CA LYS A 327 -11.64 -8.93 -11.08
C LYS A 327 -11.54 -7.60 -11.82
N PRO A 328 -12.42 -6.63 -11.50
CA PRO A 328 -12.48 -5.35 -12.21
C PRO A 328 -11.16 -4.57 -12.20
N VAL A 329 -10.78 -4.04 -13.35
CA VAL A 329 -9.62 -3.16 -13.54
C VAL A 329 -10.07 -1.87 -14.23
N ARG A 330 -9.75 -0.72 -13.63
CA ARG A 330 -9.89 0.60 -14.26
C ARG A 330 -8.56 1.29 -14.35
N MET A 331 -8.03 1.46 -15.56
CA MET A 331 -6.78 2.16 -15.80
C MET A 331 -7.05 3.64 -16.04
N TYR A 332 -6.57 4.51 -15.17
CA TYR A 332 -6.73 5.96 -15.32
C TYR A 332 -5.50 6.58 -15.96
N TYR A 333 -5.71 7.49 -16.92
CA TYR A 333 -4.62 8.15 -17.66
C TYR A 333 -4.99 9.58 -18.06
N CYS A 334 -4.00 10.37 -18.51
CA CYS A 334 -4.22 11.68 -19.15
C CYS A 334 -3.47 11.77 -20.47
N THR A 335 -3.99 12.57 -21.43
CA THR A 335 -3.56 12.48 -22.82
C THR A 335 -2.29 13.24 -23.18
N ALA A 336 -1.79 14.13 -22.32
CA ALA A 336 -0.53 14.84 -22.53
C ALA A 336 0.59 14.34 -21.60
N ASP A 337 0.47 13.10 -21.10
CA ASP A 337 1.48 12.46 -20.26
C ASP A 337 2.77 12.26 -21.07
N GLU A 338 3.82 12.98 -20.68
CA GLU A 338 5.12 13.02 -21.34
C GLU A 338 6.14 12.03 -20.74
N GLN A 339 5.78 11.39 -19.61
CA GLN A 339 6.64 10.43 -18.92
C GLN A 339 6.24 8.99 -19.24
N VAL A 340 4.93 8.71 -19.17
CA VAL A 340 4.35 7.40 -19.46
C VAL A 340 3.30 7.55 -20.53
N ALA A 341 3.60 7.08 -21.74
CA ALA A 341 2.68 7.18 -22.86
C ALA A 341 1.31 6.58 -22.50
N TYR A 342 0.25 7.38 -22.60
CA TYR A 342 -1.12 6.95 -22.23
C TYR A 342 -1.62 5.76 -23.05
N THR A 343 -1.01 5.50 -24.19
CA THR A 343 -1.26 4.32 -25.03
C THR A 343 -0.95 2.99 -24.32
N ASN A 344 -0.18 3.01 -23.23
CA ASN A 344 -0.05 1.85 -22.33
C ASN A 344 -1.42 1.38 -21.81
N ALA A 345 -2.25 2.31 -21.33
CA ALA A 345 -3.59 1.98 -20.83
C ALA A 345 -4.53 1.50 -21.94
N LEU A 346 -4.46 2.13 -23.12
CA LEU A 346 -5.30 1.74 -24.27
C LEU A 346 -4.92 0.35 -24.79
N LEU A 347 -3.63 0.05 -24.87
CA LEU A 347 -3.16 -1.27 -25.30
C LEU A 347 -3.57 -2.35 -24.30
N ALA A 348 -3.35 -2.13 -23.01
CA ALA A 348 -3.72 -3.08 -21.97
C ALA A 348 -5.24 -3.34 -21.95
N ASP A 349 -6.07 -2.31 -22.07
CA ASP A 349 -7.53 -2.42 -22.21
C ASP A 349 -7.90 -3.32 -23.41
N SER A 350 -7.35 -3.01 -24.58
CA SER A 350 -7.63 -3.75 -25.82
C SER A 350 -7.23 -5.23 -25.70
N VAL A 351 -6.02 -5.52 -25.19
CA VAL A 351 -5.49 -6.89 -25.10
C VAL A 351 -6.22 -7.70 -24.02
N MET A 352 -6.42 -7.15 -22.84
CA MET A 352 -7.11 -7.85 -21.75
C MET A 352 -8.56 -8.19 -22.13
N ASN A 353 -9.28 -7.28 -22.78
CA ASN A 353 -10.64 -7.56 -23.30
C ASN A 353 -10.62 -8.59 -24.42
N ALA A 354 -9.65 -8.56 -25.33
CA ALA A 354 -9.48 -9.57 -26.36
C ALA A 354 -9.19 -10.97 -25.78
N ASN A 355 -8.49 -11.03 -24.64
CA ASN A 355 -8.24 -12.26 -23.90
C ASN A 355 -9.47 -12.75 -23.10
N GLY A 356 -10.58 -12.00 -23.10
CA GLY A 356 -11.83 -12.39 -22.47
C GLY A 356 -12.05 -11.87 -21.05
N ALA A 357 -11.33 -10.81 -20.64
CA ALA A 357 -11.59 -10.16 -19.35
C ALA A 357 -13.01 -9.57 -19.31
N SER A 358 -13.71 -9.74 -18.20
CA SER A 358 -15.12 -9.35 -18.07
C SER A 358 -15.35 -7.90 -17.66
N SER A 359 -14.34 -7.24 -17.10
CA SER A 359 -14.48 -5.89 -16.51
C SER A 359 -13.15 -5.13 -16.51
N VAL A 360 -12.66 -4.78 -17.69
CA VAL A 360 -11.46 -3.97 -17.88
C VAL A 360 -11.84 -2.74 -18.71
N VAL A 361 -11.40 -1.56 -18.27
CA VAL A 361 -11.60 -0.32 -19.00
C VAL A 361 -10.47 0.68 -18.71
N SER A 362 -10.06 1.40 -19.75
CA SER A 362 -9.18 2.57 -19.66
C SER A 362 -10.00 3.85 -19.64
N ILE A 363 -9.69 4.78 -18.73
CA ILE A 363 -10.46 5.99 -18.48
C ILE A 363 -9.56 7.22 -18.56
N ASN A 364 -9.89 8.15 -19.45
CA ASN A 364 -9.22 9.42 -19.52
C ASN A 364 -9.67 10.34 -18.37
N SER A 365 -8.76 10.64 -17.45
CA SER A 365 -8.98 11.52 -16.30
C SER A 365 -8.75 13.01 -16.61
N GLY A 366 -8.11 13.33 -17.74
CA GLY A 366 -7.88 14.72 -18.12
C GLY A 366 -7.26 14.88 -19.52
N ASN A 367 -7.97 15.61 -20.40
CA ASN A 367 -7.42 15.98 -21.68
C ASN A 367 -6.37 17.09 -21.53
N GLY A 368 -5.19 16.88 -22.11
CA GLY A 368 -4.12 17.87 -22.10
C GLY A 368 -3.39 18.03 -20.76
N LEU A 369 -3.67 17.16 -19.76
CA LEU A 369 -2.91 17.13 -18.52
C LEU A 369 -1.62 16.31 -18.71
N ASN A 370 -0.51 16.84 -18.22
CA ASN A 370 0.78 16.17 -18.18
C ASN A 370 0.82 15.11 -17.05
N HIS A 371 1.93 14.40 -16.91
CA HIS A 371 2.08 13.33 -15.91
C HIS A 371 1.81 13.79 -14.48
N ASN A 372 2.38 14.93 -14.08
CA ASN A 372 2.23 15.42 -12.70
C ASN A 372 0.82 15.99 -12.43
N ASP A 373 0.23 16.68 -13.39
CA ASP A 373 -1.11 17.26 -13.25
C ASP A 373 -2.21 16.18 -13.26
N CYS A 374 -1.92 15.00 -13.81
CA CYS A 374 -2.83 13.85 -13.86
C CYS A 374 -2.98 13.12 -12.52
N VAL A 375 -2.05 13.28 -11.57
CA VAL A 375 -2.04 12.55 -10.27
C VAL A 375 -3.38 12.70 -9.55
N ILE A 376 -3.82 13.93 -9.32
CA ILE A 376 -5.03 14.20 -8.53
C ILE A 376 -6.30 13.71 -9.23
N PRO A 377 -6.58 14.05 -10.52
CA PRO A 377 -7.79 13.56 -11.18
C PRO A 377 -7.87 12.04 -11.27
N ALA A 378 -6.74 11.36 -11.55
CA ALA A 378 -6.71 9.90 -11.66
C ALA A 378 -6.97 9.23 -10.32
N LEU A 379 -6.26 9.65 -9.27
CA LEU A 379 -6.40 9.05 -7.93
C LEU A 379 -7.74 9.40 -7.27
N SER A 380 -8.30 10.60 -7.50
CA SER A 380 -9.65 10.93 -7.04
C SER A 380 -10.70 10.03 -7.69
N SER A 381 -10.57 9.78 -8.99
CA SER A 381 -11.46 8.86 -9.70
C SER A 381 -11.34 7.41 -9.18
N ALA A 382 -10.13 6.97 -8.87
CA ALA A 382 -9.88 5.66 -8.25
C ALA A 382 -10.50 5.57 -6.85
N PHE A 383 -10.32 6.61 -6.02
CA PHE A 383 -10.91 6.70 -4.69
C PHE A 383 -12.43 6.64 -4.73
N ASP A 384 -13.08 7.46 -5.57
CA ASP A 384 -14.54 7.51 -5.72
C ASP A 384 -15.10 6.15 -6.20
N TRP A 385 -14.39 5.52 -7.13
CA TRP A 385 -14.79 4.19 -7.59
C TRP A 385 -14.70 3.15 -6.47
N PHE A 386 -13.62 3.12 -5.71
CA PHE A 386 -13.45 2.21 -4.58
C PHE A 386 -14.50 2.47 -3.49
N GLN A 387 -14.81 3.75 -3.19
CA GLN A 387 -15.89 4.11 -2.27
C GLN A 387 -17.25 3.55 -2.71
N SER A 388 -17.50 3.44 -4.00
CA SER A 388 -18.75 2.89 -4.55
C SER A 388 -18.85 1.35 -4.47
N LEU A 389 -17.72 0.67 -4.28
CA LEU A 389 -17.64 -0.81 -4.29
C LEU A 389 -17.45 -1.40 -2.90
N LYS A 390 -16.80 -0.69 -1.98
CA LYS A 390 -16.51 -1.23 -0.65
C LYS A 390 -17.79 -1.51 0.12
N THR A 391 -17.78 -2.58 0.90
CA THR A 391 -18.82 -2.78 1.89
C THR A 391 -18.59 -1.79 3.05
N GLY A 392 -19.69 -1.25 3.57
CA GLY A 392 -19.63 -0.38 4.73
C GLY A 392 -19.10 -1.13 5.95
N CYS A 393 -18.62 -0.39 6.93
CA CYS A 393 -18.37 -0.93 8.26
C CYS A 393 -19.62 -1.72 8.70
N ALA A 394 -19.46 -3.00 8.99
CA ALA A 394 -20.53 -3.76 9.62
C ALA A 394 -20.77 -3.15 11.01
N THR A 395 -21.62 -2.15 11.04
CA THR A 395 -22.27 -1.82 12.30
C THR A 395 -23.14 -3.03 12.63
N ASP A 396 -22.61 -3.92 13.43
CA ASP A 396 -23.37 -5.01 13.99
C ASP A 396 -24.43 -4.41 14.93
N ILE A 397 -25.48 -3.89 14.28
CA ILE A 397 -26.70 -3.55 14.99
C ILE A 397 -27.85 -3.86 14.03
N SER A 398 -28.52 -4.94 14.30
CA SER A 398 -29.97 -4.90 14.22
C SER A 398 -30.44 -3.74 15.10
N SER A 399 -30.34 -2.51 14.63
CA SER A 399 -30.88 -1.34 15.27
C SER A 399 -32.39 -1.36 15.08
N ASN A 400 -33.07 -2.01 15.99
CA ASN A 400 -34.35 -1.49 16.39
C ASN A 400 -34.07 -0.17 17.11
N THR A 401 -34.19 0.91 16.36
CA THR A 401 -34.57 2.27 16.79
C THR A 401 -34.70 2.49 18.28
N LEU A 402 -33.75 3.22 18.84
CA LEU A 402 -33.95 4.35 19.75
C LEU A 402 -32.57 4.99 19.96
N GLU A 403 -32.41 6.24 19.53
CA GLU A 403 -31.23 7.09 19.77
C GLU A 403 -31.00 7.27 21.28
N SER A 404 -30.32 6.34 21.92
CA SER A 404 -29.74 6.56 23.23
C SER A 404 -28.25 6.77 23.09
N LYS A 405 -27.85 8.01 22.87
CA LYS A 405 -26.47 8.42 22.70
C LYS A 405 -25.76 8.38 24.05
N LEU A 406 -24.94 7.33 24.29
CA LEU A 406 -24.00 7.35 25.41
C LEU A 406 -22.99 8.46 25.18
N THR A 407 -22.86 9.38 26.13
CA THR A 407 -21.86 10.45 26.09
C THR A 407 -21.06 10.42 27.38
N ILE A 408 -19.73 10.41 27.27
CA ILE A 408 -18.81 10.47 28.38
C ILE A 408 -17.83 11.64 28.20
N TYR A 409 -17.61 12.43 29.25
CA TYR A 409 -16.64 13.54 29.21
C TYR A 409 -16.23 13.98 30.62
N PRO A 410 -15.03 14.56 30.79
CA PRO A 410 -13.96 14.61 29.81
C PRO A 410 -13.38 13.20 29.54
N ASN A 411 -12.86 12.99 28.36
CA ASN A 411 -12.08 11.80 28.02
C ASN A 411 -10.89 12.24 27.15
N PRO A 412 -9.66 12.19 27.66
CA PRO A 412 -9.23 11.65 28.97
C PRO A 412 -9.76 12.39 30.21
N SER A 413 -9.84 11.67 31.34
CA SER A 413 -10.31 12.18 32.64
C SER A 413 -9.23 12.07 33.69
N SER A 414 -9.09 13.10 34.56
CA SER A 414 -8.15 13.10 35.69
C SER A 414 -8.82 13.02 37.06
N GLU A 415 -9.99 13.63 37.22
CA GLU A 415 -10.67 13.72 38.52
C GLU A 415 -12.08 13.12 38.49
N SER A 416 -12.88 13.49 37.50
CA SER A 416 -14.28 13.04 37.40
C SER A 416 -14.70 12.77 35.97
N LEU A 417 -15.53 11.73 35.77
CA LEU A 417 -16.13 11.35 34.51
C LEU A 417 -17.63 11.58 34.55
N ASN A 418 -18.16 12.39 33.63
CA ASN A 418 -19.58 12.54 33.41
C ASN A 418 -20.06 11.50 32.43
N VAL A 419 -21.14 10.80 32.76
CA VAL A 419 -21.80 9.79 31.92
C VAL A 419 -23.23 10.21 31.69
N HIS A 420 -23.66 10.30 30.44
CA HIS A 420 -25.03 10.56 30.04
C HIS A 420 -25.54 9.42 29.17
N TYR A 421 -26.71 8.89 29.49
CA TYR A 421 -27.41 7.87 28.73
C TYR A 421 -28.90 7.92 29.02
N SER A 422 -29.77 7.81 28.04
CA SER A 422 -31.20 7.97 28.19
C SER A 422 -31.85 6.83 28.98
N GLY A 423 -32.56 7.16 30.05
CA GLY A 423 -33.35 6.23 30.86
C GLY A 423 -32.60 5.51 31.96
N ILE A 424 -33.37 4.74 32.75
CA ILE A 424 -32.83 3.98 33.89
C ILE A 424 -31.95 2.84 33.37
N SER A 425 -30.72 2.79 33.85
CA SER A 425 -29.71 1.81 33.42
C SER A 425 -28.78 1.43 34.56
N ASN A 426 -28.12 0.28 34.44
CA ASN A 426 -27.03 -0.13 35.33
C ASN A 426 -25.69 0.19 34.68
N LEU A 427 -24.92 1.08 35.29
CA LEU A 427 -23.58 1.50 34.85
C LEU A 427 -22.53 0.66 35.55
N LYS A 428 -21.66 0.03 34.79
CA LYS A 428 -20.48 -0.69 35.30
C LYS A 428 -19.22 -0.15 34.65
N ILE A 429 -18.12 -0.11 35.40
CA ILE A 429 -16.81 0.25 34.86
C ILE A 429 -15.80 -0.83 35.28
N TYR A 430 -15.01 -1.27 34.32
CA TYR A 430 -13.98 -2.27 34.50
C TYR A 430 -12.61 -1.71 34.15
N SER A 431 -11.58 -2.14 34.86
CA SER A 431 -10.20 -1.97 34.44
C SER A 431 -9.89 -2.88 33.25
N ILE A 432 -8.78 -2.63 32.55
CA ILE A 432 -8.40 -3.39 31.35
C ILE A 432 -8.19 -4.91 31.63
N ASP A 433 -7.86 -5.29 32.87
CA ASP A 433 -7.74 -6.68 33.33
C ASP A 433 -9.10 -7.31 33.73
N GLY A 434 -10.21 -6.59 33.51
CA GLY A 434 -11.57 -7.07 33.74
C GLY A 434 -12.07 -6.95 35.20
N LYS A 435 -11.33 -6.29 36.10
CA LYS A 435 -11.76 -6.03 37.47
C LYS A 435 -12.86 -4.97 37.49
N LEU A 436 -13.98 -5.24 38.16
CA LEU A 436 -15.04 -4.26 38.37
C LEU A 436 -14.56 -3.15 39.31
N MET A 437 -14.53 -1.94 38.82
CA MET A 437 -14.07 -0.73 39.54
C MET A 437 -15.24 0.10 40.07
N TYR A 438 -16.37 0.09 39.38
CA TYR A 438 -17.55 0.89 39.75
C TYR A 438 -18.82 0.25 39.24
N GLU A 439 -19.88 0.29 40.04
CA GLU A 439 -21.22 -0.12 39.65
C GLU A 439 -22.29 0.79 40.31
N LYS A 440 -23.21 1.28 39.51
CA LYS A 440 -24.33 2.13 40.01
C LYS A 440 -25.50 2.08 39.05
N GLN A 441 -26.72 2.02 39.61
CA GLN A 441 -27.92 2.32 38.86
C GLN A 441 -28.01 3.84 38.67
N MET A 442 -28.23 4.28 37.44
CA MET A 442 -28.36 5.70 37.07
C MET A 442 -29.65 5.96 36.33
N ASP A 443 -30.20 7.17 36.51
CA ASP A 443 -31.29 7.72 35.72
C ASP A 443 -30.70 8.87 34.87
N SER A 444 -30.46 8.56 33.60
CA SER A 444 -30.00 9.46 32.53
C SER A 444 -28.66 10.13 32.74
N ARG A 445 -28.09 10.25 33.94
CA ARG A 445 -26.81 10.88 34.22
C ARG A 445 -26.10 10.33 35.46
N ALA A 446 -24.77 10.17 35.39
CA ALA A 446 -23.91 9.92 36.53
C ALA A 446 -22.64 10.78 36.45
N ILE A 447 -22.13 11.19 37.62
CA ILE A 447 -20.81 11.74 37.78
C ILE A 447 -20.02 10.77 38.64
N ILE A 448 -18.87 10.36 38.17
CA ILE A 448 -18.04 9.32 38.77
C ILE A 448 -16.72 9.96 39.18
N ASP A 449 -16.36 9.85 40.45
CA ASP A 449 -15.04 10.23 40.93
C ASP A 449 -14.03 9.15 40.53
N VAL A 450 -13.07 9.52 39.71
CA VAL A 450 -11.97 8.66 39.23
C VAL A 450 -10.59 9.12 39.73
N PHE A 451 -10.54 10.11 40.64
CA PHE A 451 -9.30 10.73 41.12
C PHE A 451 -8.32 9.71 41.72
N GLY A 452 -8.82 8.75 42.46
CA GLY A 452 -8.01 7.71 43.11
C GLY A 452 -7.70 6.46 42.23
N TRP A 453 -8.04 6.50 40.95
CA TRP A 453 -7.81 5.37 40.05
C TRP A 453 -6.45 5.46 39.37
N ASP A 454 -5.84 4.32 39.08
CA ASP A 454 -4.59 4.26 38.35
C ASP A 454 -4.75 4.81 36.92
N SER A 455 -3.70 5.43 36.38
CA SER A 455 -3.71 5.86 34.99
C SER A 455 -3.80 4.66 34.05
N GLY A 456 -4.72 4.72 33.07
CA GLY A 456 -4.94 3.61 32.17
C GLY A 456 -6.27 3.68 31.40
N ILE A 457 -6.58 2.60 30.69
CA ILE A 457 -7.81 2.45 29.92
C ILE A 457 -8.84 1.69 30.78
N TYR A 458 -10.06 2.18 30.78
CA TYR A 458 -11.20 1.60 31.46
C TYR A 458 -12.35 1.35 30.50
N LEU A 459 -13.07 0.24 30.69
CA LEU A 459 -14.27 -0.10 29.93
C LEU A 459 -15.52 0.29 30.73
N LEU A 460 -16.32 1.19 30.20
CA LEU A 460 -17.64 1.55 30.71
C LEU A 460 -18.71 0.75 29.99
N GLU A 461 -19.61 0.12 30.74
CA GLU A 461 -20.75 -0.65 30.23
C GLU A 461 -22.05 -0.11 30.84
N ILE A 462 -23.02 0.21 29.98
CA ILE A 462 -24.39 0.57 30.37
C ILE A 462 -25.28 -0.61 30.00
N ILE A 463 -26.04 -1.11 30.96
CA ILE A 463 -26.94 -2.26 30.79
C ILE A 463 -28.37 -1.80 31.02
N GLN A 464 -29.25 -2.03 30.02
CA GLN A 464 -30.70 -1.86 30.11
C GLN A 464 -31.40 -3.17 29.70
N GLU A 465 -32.26 -3.71 30.52
CA GLU A 465 -33.09 -4.92 30.34
C GLU A 465 -32.48 -6.01 29.40
N LYS A 466 -32.41 -5.78 28.10
CA LYS A 466 -31.93 -6.74 27.07
C LYS A 466 -30.81 -6.20 26.19
N SER A 467 -30.27 -5.02 26.48
CA SER A 467 -29.22 -4.39 25.69
C SER A 467 -28.07 -3.87 26.56
N SER A 468 -26.86 -3.88 26.05
CA SER A 468 -25.73 -3.19 26.67
C SER A 468 -25.02 -2.33 25.66
N VAL A 469 -24.52 -1.17 26.11
CA VAL A 469 -23.68 -0.26 25.34
C VAL A 469 -22.36 -0.12 26.07
N ARG A 470 -21.25 -0.18 25.35
CA ARG A 470 -19.89 -0.13 25.91
C ARG A 470 -19.11 1.01 25.29
N GLN A 471 -18.27 1.66 26.11
CA GLN A 471 -17.36 2.71 25.66
C GLN A 471 -16.12 2.74 26.52
N TYR A 472 -14.94 2.99 25.91
CA TYR A 472 -13.69 3.15 26.66
C TYR A 472 -13.46 4.61 27.03
N PHE A 473 -12.78 4.82 28.17
CA PHE A 473 -12.20 6.10 28.50
C PHE A 473 -10.80 5.95 29.09
N ILE A 474 -10.04 7.02 29.00
CA ILE A 474 -8.65 7.10 29.48
C ILE A 474 -8.64 7.88 30.79
N LYS A 475 -8.01 7.31 31.82
CA LYS A 475 -7.67 7.98 33.07
C LYS A 475 -6.22 8.42 33.02
N HIS A 476 -5.98 9.71 33.21
CA HIS A 476 -4.65 10.30 33.39
C HIS A 476 -4.25 10.38 34.83
#